data_b52d63f56ece85cb3af9f60ea4e168ad
#
_entry.id   b52d63f56ece85cb3af9f60ea4e168ad
#
_cell.length_a   1.000
_cell.length_b   1.000
_cell.length_c   1.000
_cell.angle_alpha   90.00
_cell.angle_beta   90.00
_cell.angle_gamma   90.00
#
_symmetry.space_group_name_H-M   'P 1'
#
loop_
_entity.id
_entity.type
_entity.pdbx_description
1 polymer ?
#
loop_
_entity_poly.entity_id
_entity_poly.type
_entity_poly.pdbx_seq_one_letter_code
_entity_poly.pdbx_strand_id
1 'polypeptide(L)'
;ATNTPTIANLSGATNTFGSSLYYAHEIGNNEIALNGTETPIPAYIQSGDFDLPTGGDGENMLRLSRFIPDFKNLQGNAVVTIFLKNYPVDSGTSSQLGPFTINANTEKIDTRARGRLANIKIQNTAIDETWRFGTFRADVNPDGKR
;
A
#
# COMPACT_ATOMS: atom_id res chain seq x y z
N ALA A 1 36.23 5.94 -27.63
CA ALA A 1 35.75 5.74 -26.32
C ALA A 1 34.27 5.95 -26.17
N THR A 2 33.65 5.08 -26.55
CA THR A 2 32.25 5.02 -26.52
C THR A 2 31.79 3.99 -25.65
N ASN A 3 32.25 4.16 -24.46
CA ASN A 3 31.79 3.34 -23.49
C ASN A 3 30.80 3.90 -22.63
N THR A 4 30.29 5.04 -22.94
CA THR A 4 28.98 5.37 -22.51
C THR A 4 28.12 4.29 -23.05
N PRO A 5 27.37 3.66 -22.24
CA PRO A 5 26.27 2.84 -22.68
C PRO A 5 25.43 3.76 -23.53
N THR A 6 25.76 3.82 -24.75
CA THR A 6 24.92 4.55 -25.68
C THR A 6 23.60 3.81 -25.67
N ILE A 7 22.56 4.58 -25.67
CA ILE A 7 21.20 4.06 -25.83
C ILE A 7 21.14 3.05 -26.98
N ALA A 8 21.93 3.26 -28.01
CA ALA A 8 22.09 2.32 -29.11
C ALA A 8 22.67 0.96 -28.70
N ASN A 9 23.49 0.92 -27.71
CA ASN A 9 24.02 -0.35 -27.22
C ASN A 9 23.02 -1.06 -26.31
N LEU A 10 22.07 -0.31 -25.82
CA LEU A 10 21.02 -0.85 -24.97
C LEU A 10 19.77 -1.22 -25.76
N SER A 11 19.60 -0.67 -26.96
CA SER A 11 18.49 -1.01 -27.82
C SER A 11 18.81 -2.22 -28.67
N GLY A 12 18.34 -3.37 -28.28
CA GLY A 12 18.38 -4.57 -29.08
C GLY A 12 19.67 -5.36 -29.07
N ALA A 13 20.72 -4.87 -28.48
CA ALA A 13 21.88 -5.68 -28.18
C ALA A 13 21.67 -6.38 -26.86
N THR A 14 22.23 -7.53 -26.72
CA THR A 14 22.34 -8.19 -25.44
C THR A 14 22.98 -7.20 -24.48
N ASN A 15 22.22 -6.79 -23.51
CA ASN A 15 22.71 -5.83 -22.55
C ASN A 15 23.88 -6.43 -21.81
N THR A 16 25.07 -5.96 -22.09
CA THR A 16 26.30 -6.44 -21.46
C THR A 16 26.39 -6.09 -19.98
N PHE A 17 25.46 -5.26 -19.50
CA PHE A 17 25.37 -4.89 -18.10
C PHE A 17 24.41 -5.79 -17.30
N GLY A 18 24.16 -6.98 -17.79
CA GLY A 18 23.21 -7.89 -17.17
C GLY A 18 21.76 -7.57 -17.49
N SER A 19 20.87 -8.22 -16.82
CA SER A 19 19.43 -8.01 -16.98
C SER A 19 18.90 -6.74 -16.36
N SER A 20 19.77 -5.85 -15.91
CA SER A 20 19.33 -4.61 -15.29
C SER A 20 18.89 -3.63 -16.35
N LEU A 21 17.62 -3.42 -16.45
CA LEU A 21 17.07 -2.33 -17.22
C LEU A 21 17.29 -1.03 -16.44
N TYR A 22 17.75 -0.01 -17.13
CA TYR A 22 17.83 1.32 -16.54
C TYR A 22 16.45 1.95 -16.70
N TYR A 23 15.87 2.34 -15.57
CA TYR A 23 14.62 3.06 -15.54
C TYR A 23 14.91 4.52 -15.25
N ALA A 24 14.29 5.42 -15.95
CA ALA A 24 14.23 6.80 -15.58
C ALA A 24 13.03 6.99 -14.64
N HIS A 25 13.31 7.34 -13.39
CA HIS A 25 12.28 7.78 -12.48
C HIS A 25 12.00 9.24 -12.78
N GLU A 26 11.25 9.43 -13.83
CA GLU A 26 10.95 10.78 -14.28
C GLU A 26 9.73 11.33 -13.56
N ILE A 27 9.46 12.51 -13.82
CA ILE A 27 8.38 13.42 -13.56
C ILE A 27 7.01 12.75 -13.46
N GLY A 28 6.86 11.81 -12.67
CA GLY A 28 5.60 11.12 -12.55
C GLY A 28 5.72 9.96 -11.60
N ASN A 29 4.74 9.12 -11.64
CA ASN A 29 4.59 8.03 -10.69
C ASN A 29 4.89 6.68 -11.33
N ASN A 30 5.53 6.70 -12.49
CA ASN A 30 5.80 5.52 -13.27
C ASN A 30 7.29 5.32 -13.48
N GLU A 31 7.70 4.09 -13.59
CA GLU A 31 8.99 3.72 -14.13
C GLU A 31 8.88 3.61 -15.65
N ILE A 32 9.78 4.30 -16.35
CA ILE A 32 9.80 4.28 -17.80
C ILE A 32 11.07 3.57 -18.26
N ALA A 33 10.92 2.46 -18.93
CA ALA A 33 12.02 1.75 -19.53
C ALA A 33 12.56 2.48 -20.76
N LEU A 34 13.78 2.16 -21.16
CA LEU A 34 14.40 2.80 -22.33
C LEU A 34 13.64 2.60 -23.64
N ASN A 35 12.83 1.56 -23.72
CA ASN A 35 11.95 1.30 -24.85
C ASN A 35 10.61 2.04 -24.79
N GLY A 36 10.42 2.90 -23.78
CA GLY A 36 9.19 3.65 -23.56
C GLY A 36 8.09 2.88 -22.84
N THR A 37 8.35 1.66 -22.41
CA THR A 37 7.36 0.91 -21.63
C THR A 37 7.23 1.50 -20.23
N GLU A 38 6.01 1.82 -19.83
CA GLU A 38 5.69 2.32 -18.51
C GLU A 38 5.25 1.19 -17.58
N THR A 39 5.73 1.22 -16.37
CA THR A 39 5.33 0.31 -15.29
C THR A 39 5.06 1.08 -14.01
N PRO A 40 4.12 0.63 -13.17
CA PRO A 40 3.85 1.33 -11.92
C PRO A 40 5.03 1.22 -10.96
N ILE A 41 5.36 2.29 -10.24
CA ILE A 41 6.27 2.22 -9.10
C ILE A 41 5.53 1.56 -7.95
N PRO A 42 6.02 0.43 -7.42
CA PRO A 42 5.33 -0.28 -6.34
C PRO A 42 5.53 0.42 -4.99
N ALA A 43 4.85 1.54 -4.80
CA ALA A 43 4.89 2.28 -3.56
C ALA A 43 3.83 1.78 -2.57
N TYR A 44 4.22 1.61 -1.32
CA TYR A 44 3.29 1.27 -0.26
C TYR A 44 3.71 1.85 1.09
N ILE A 45 2.73 1.99 1.96
CA ILE A 45 2.92 2.25 3.38
C ILE A 45 2.12 1.23 4.17
N GLN A 46 2.71 0.68 5.22
CA GLN A 46 2.05 -0.25 6.11
C GLN A 46 2.29 0.17 7.56
N SER A 47 1.21 0.21 8.35
CA SER A 47 1.32 0.48 9.77
C SER A 47 1.91 -0.71 10.53
N GLY A 48 2.44 -0.46 11.73
CA GLY A 48 2.59 -1.53 12.72
C GLY A 48 1.22 -2.07 13.17
N ASP A 49 1.25 -3.15 13.91
CA ASP A 49 0.06 -3.68 14.56
C ASP A 49 -0.39 -2.71 15.66
N PHE A 50 -1.66 -2.35 15.66
CA PHE A 50 -2.27 -1.50 16.68
C PHE A 50 -3.48 -2.19 17.31
N ASP A 51 -3.77 -1.84 18.55
CA ASP A 51 -4.91 -2.27 19.34
C ASP A 51 -5.77 -1.07 19.77
N LEU A 52 -6.74 -1.32 20.62
CA LEU A 52 -7.56 -0.25 21.19
C LEU A 52 -6.77 0.55 22.22
N PRO A 53 -6.74 1.88 22.12
CA PRO A 53 -5.97 2.72 23.04
C PRO A 53 -6.55 2.78 24.47
N THR A 54 -7.75 2.29 24.69
CA THR A 54 -8.41 2.31 26.01
C THR A 54 -8.44 0.93 26.64
N GLY A 55 -7.56 0.73 27.62
CA GLY A 55 -7.48 -0.52 28.38
C GLY A 55 -6.64 -1.61 27.71
N GLY A 56 -5.68 -1.16 26.94
CA GLY A 56 -4.91 -1.94 26.02
C GLY A 56 -3.89 -2.92 26.58
N ASP A 57 -4.35 -3.92 27.27
CA ASP A 57 -3.52 -5.08 27.59
C ASP A 57 -3.68 -6.20 26.54
N GLY A 58 -4.17 -5.85 25.34
CA GLY A 58 -4.45 -6.82 24.29
C GLY A 58 -5.59 -7.80 24.61
N GLU A 59 -6.31 -7.59 25.69
CA GLU A 59 -7.40 -8.47 26.11
C GLU A 59 -8.68 -8.25 25.33
N ASN A 60 -8.87 -7.04 24.80
CA ASN A 60 -10.10 -6.67 24.13
C ASN A 60 -10.01 -6.97 22.62
N MET A 61 -11.11 -7.44 22.06
CA MET A 61 -11.28 -7.50 20.62
C MET A 61 -11.65 -6.11 20.12
N LEU A 62 -11.00 -5.65 19.08
CA LEU A 62 -11.37 -4.47 18.35
C LEU A 62 -12.34 -4.82 17.21
N ARG A 63 -13.29 -3.94 16.97
CA ARG A 63 -14.15 -3.97 15.80
C ARG A 63 -13.94 -2.69 15.03
N LEU A 64 -13.43 -2.83 13.82
CA LEU A 64 -13.30 -1.75 12.86
C LEU A 64 -14.56 -1.74 11.99
N SER A 65 -15.40 -0.73 12.17
CA SER A 65 -16.67 -0.62 11.44
C SER A 65 -16.54 0.19 10.17
N ARG A 66 -15.62 1.14 10.19
CA ARG A 66 -15.46 2.09 9.08
C ARG A 66 -14.04 2.60 9.03
N PHE A 67 -13.56 2.77 7.82
CA PHE A 67 -12.36 3.53 7.50
C PHE A 67 -12.74 4.75 6.66
N ILE A 68 -12.25 5.91 7.05
CA ILE A 68 -12.46 7.16 6.32
C ILE A 68 -11.11 7.53 5.70
N PRO A 69 -10.98 7.43 4.38
CA PRO A 69 -9.75 7.77 3.71
C PRO A 69 -9.46 9.27 3.78
N ASP A 70 -8.26 9.63 4.24
CA ASP A 70 -7.79 11.02 4.23
C ASP A 70 -6.63 11.11 3.25
N PHE A 71 -6.97 11.17 1.98
CA PHE A 71 -6.00 11.33 0.91
C PHE A 71 -6.05 12.74 0.35
N LYS A 72 -4.87 13.30 0.11
CA LYS A 72 -4.71 14.58 -0.60
C LYS A 72 -4.06 14.32 -1.93
N ASN A 73 -4.52 15.04 -2.94
CA ASN A 73 -4.01 14.93 -4.31
C ASN A 73 -4.01 13.48 -4.83
N LEU A 74 -5.07 12.75 -4.51
CA LEU A 74 -5.25 11.41 -5.04
C LEU A 74 -5.55 11.47 -6.52
N GLN A 75 -4.65 10.94 -7.33
CA GLN A 75 -4.82 10.74 -8.75
C GLN A 75 -4.81 9.23 -9.02
N GLY A 76 -5.73 8.77 -9.84
CA GLY A 76 -5.95 7.34 -10.01
C GLY A 76 -6.56 6.69 -8.76
N ASN A 77 -6.06 5.57 -8.37
CA ASN A 77 -6.56 4.80 -7.24
C ASN A 77 -5.47 4.55 -6.18
N ALA A 78 -5.90 4.35 -4.97
CA ALA A 78 -5.10 3.74 -3.92
C ALA A 78 -5.80 2.46 -3.45
N VAL A 79 -5.03 1.46 -3.10
CA VAL A 79 -5.55 0.18 -2.62
C VAL A 79 -5.24 0.04 -1.14
N VAL A 80 -6.29 -0.18 -0.35
CA VAL A 80 -6.18 -0.38 1.09
C VAL A 80 -6.50 -1.82 1.45
N THR A 81 -5.62 -2.41 2.24
CA THR A 81 -5.79 -3.75 2.79
C THR A 81 -5.67 -3.69 4.31
N ILE A 82 -6.60 -4.31 5.01
CA ILE A 82 -6.62 -4.37 6.47
C ILE A 82 -6.30 -5.79 6.88
N PHE A 83 -5.29 -5.94 7.73
CA PHE A 83 -4.91 -7.23 8.30
C PHE A 83 -5.29 -7.27 9.77
N LEU A 84 -5.86 -8.39 10.18
CA LEU A 84 -6.32 -8.61 11.54
C LEU A 84 -5.62 -9.82 12.13
N LYS A 85 -5.16 -9.68 13.35
CA LYS A 85 -4.49 -10.76 14.10
C LYS A 85 -5.16 -10.94 15.45
N ASN A 86 -5.16 -12.16 15.94
CA ASN A 86 -5.60 -12.47 17.31
C ASN A 86 -4.44 -12.52 18.29
N TYR A 87 -3.23 -12.70 17.79
CA TYR A 87 -2.01 -12.78 18.59
C TYR A 87 -0.87 -12.04 17.90
N PRO A 88 0.04 -11.40 18.64
CA PRO A 88 1.17 -10.68 18.10
C PRO A 88 2.31 -11.63 17.70
N VAL A 89 2.01 -12.57 16.80
CA VAL A 89 3.00 -13.53 16.30
C VAL A 89 3.23 -13.25 14.82
N ASP A 90 4.50 -13.15 14.42
CA ASP A 90 4.86 -12.85 13.03
C ASP A 90 4.40 -13.93 12.05
N SER A 91 4.38 -15.18 12.48
CA SER A 91 3.90 -16.33 11.69
C SER A 91 2.40 -16.58 11.79
N GLY A 92 1.68 -15.77 12.56
CA GLY A 92 0.24 -15.94 12.77
C GLY A 92 -0.54 -15.66 11.50
N THR A 93 -1.55 -16.49 11.22
CA THR A 93 -2.48 -16.26 10.14
C THR A 93 -3.25 -14.97 10.41
N SER A 94 -2.96 -13.94 9.64
CA SER A 94 -3.76 -12.73 9.65
C SER A 94 -4.98 -12.92 8.77
N SER A 95 -6.14 -12.56 9.27
CA SER A 95 -7.32 -12.42 8.43
C SER A 95 -7.18 -11.14 7.63
N GLN A 96 -7.40 -11.21 6.33
CA GLN A 96 -7.28 -10.08 5.43
C GLN A 96 -8.67 -9.62 4.99
N LEU A 97 -8.89 -8.32 5.06
CA LEU A 97 -10.05 -7.63 4.51
C LEU A 97 -9.63 -6.69 3.38
N GLY A 98 -10.34 -6.73 2.31
CA GLY A 98 -9.99 -6.04 1.07
C GLY A 98 -9.32 -6.98 0.08
N PRO A 99 -8.63 -6.45 -0.95
CA PRO A 99 -8.28 -5.05 -1.14
C PRO A 99 -9.48 -4.15 -1.42
N PHE A 100 -9.47 -2.94 -0.85
CA PHE A 100 -10.46 -1.91 -1.12
C PHE A 100 -9.84 -0.86 -2.04
N THR A 101 -10.45 -0.62 -3.18
CA THR A 101 -10.03 0.43 -4.10
C THR A 101 -10.62 1.77 -3.68
N ILE A 102 -9.77 2.75 -3.50
CA ILE A 102 -10.12 4.11 -3.13
C ILE A 102 -9.77 5.04 -4.26
N ASN A 103 -10.67 5.91 -4.61
CA ASN A 103 -10.45 7.00 -5.55
C ASN A 103 -10.84 8.35 -4.92
N ALA A 104 -10.68 9.44 -5.67
CA ALA A 104 -10.96 10.79 -5.18
C ALA A 104 -12.42 11.00 -4.71
N ASN A 105 -13.34 10.14 -5.12
CA ASN A 105 -14.76 10.25 -4.75
C ASN A 105 -15.15 9.29 -3.62
N THR A 106 -14.22 8.52 -3.08
CA THR A 106 -14.48 7.57 -2.02
C THR A 106 -14.54 8.30 -0.67
N GLU A 107 -15.72 8.44 -0.11
CA GLU A 107 -15.92 9.12 1.17
C GLU A 107 -15.61 8.23 2.37
N LYS A 108 -15.96 6.97 2.28
CA LYS A 108 -15.81 5.98 3.36
C LYS A 108 -15.77 4.55 2.84
N ILE A 109 -15.20 3.68 3.63
CA ILE A 109 -15.25 2.24 3.45
C ILE A 109 -15.86 1.63 4.70
N ASP A 110 -17.02 1.03 4.56
CA ASP A 110 -17.64 0.29 5.65
C ASP A 110 -17.05 -1.12 5.71
N THR A 111 -16.64 -1.54 6.89
CA THR A 111 -15.99 -2.82 7.13
C THR A 111 -16.65 -3.56 8.29
N ARG A 112 -16.29 -4.83 8.45
CA ARG A 112 -16.66 -5.64 9.61
C ARG A 112 -15.45 -6.40 10.14
N ALA A 113 -14.36 -5.66 10.28
CA ALA A 113 -13.11 -6.19 10.77
C ALA A 113 -13.20 -6.45 12.27
N ARG A 114 -12.79 -7.64 12.71
CA ARG A 114 -12.75 -8.01 14.12
C ARG A 114 -11.47 -8.77 14.41
N GLY A 115 -10.69 -8.32 15.36
CA GLY A 115 -9.43 -8.92 15.77
C GLY A 115 -8.93 -8.30 17.06
N ARG A 116 -7.83 -8.76 17.61
CA ARG A 116 -7.15 -8.11 18.73
C ARG A 116 -6.22 -7.02 18.26
N LEU A 117 -5.57 -7.28 17.15
CA LEU A 117 -4.63 -6.38 16.52
C LEU A 117 -5.07 -6.14 15.08
N ALA A 118 -4.85 -4.94 14.62
CA ALA A 118 -5.05 -4.58 13.22
C ALA A 118 -3.82 -3.89 12.66
N ASN A 119 -3.54 -4.07 11.39
CA ASN A 119 -2.66 -3.21 10.63
C ASN A 119 -3.24 -2.90 9.26
N ILE A 120 -2.78 -1.83 8.66
CA ILE A 120 -3.31 -1.32 7.42
C ILE A 120 -2.17 -1.11 6.45
N LYS A 121 -2.36 -1.61 5.25
CA LYS A 121 -1.47 -1.39 4.12
C LYS A 121 -2.18 -0.57 3.07
N ILE A 122 -1.51 0.47 2.59
CA ILE A 122 -1.94 1.32 1.48
C ILE A 122 -0.90 1.19 0.40
N GLN A 123 -1.32 0.96 -0.82
CA GLN A 123 -0.41 0.80 -1.96
C GLN A 123 -1.04 1.32 -3.26
N ASN A 124 -0.20 1.65 -4.21
CA ASN A 124 -0.60 1.82 -5.60
C ASN A 124 -0.32 0.54 -6.38
N THR A 125 -1.06 0.32 -7.45
CA THR A 125 -0.98 -0.91 -8.25
C THR A 125 -0.98 -0.66 -9.76
N ALA A 126 -1.28 0.55 -10.19
CA ALA A 126 -1.34 0.91 -11.59
C ALA A 126 -0.47 2.14 -11.90
N ILE A 127 -0.25 2.36 -13.19
CA ILE A 127 0.45 3.55 -13.68
C ILE A 127 -0.36 4.81 -13.40
N ASP A 128 0.31 5.94 -13.31
CA ASP A 128 -0.28 7.26 -13.06
C ASP A 128 -1.02 7.41 -11.74
N GLU A 129 -0.79 6.51 -10.80
CA GLU A 129 -1.35 6.61 -9.45
C GLU A 129 -0.43 7.42 -8.55
N THR A 130 -0.98 8.45 -7.91
CA THR A 130 -0.29 9.25 -6.90
C THR A 130 -1.21 9.59 -5.75
N TRP A 131 -0.65 9.62 -4.56
CA TRP A 131 -1.41 9.94 -3.36
C TRP A 131 -0.52 10.51 -2.25
N ARG A 132 -1.14 11.31 -1.41
CA ARG A 132 -0.58 11.71 -0.12
C ARG A 132 -1.55 11.25 0.95
N PHE A 133 -1.08 10.40 1.82
CA PHE A 133 -1.86 9.92 2.95
C PHE A 133 -1.76 10.91 4.11
N GLY A 134 -2.90 11.32 4.61
CA GLY A 134 -3.03 12.20 5.76
C GLY A 134 -3.16 11.42 7.06
N THR A 135 -4.22 11.71 7.81
CA THR A 135 -4.47 11.06 9.09
C THR A 135 -5.33 9.82 8.92
N PHE A 136 -4.94 8.74 9.55
CA PHE A 136 -5.78 7.56 9.65
C PHE A 136 -7.02 7.87 10.49
N ARG A 137 -8.19 7.73 9.89
CA ARG A 137 -9.47 7.92 10.56
C ARG A 137 -10.30 6.66 10.44
N ALA A 138 -10.68 6.12 11.57
CA ALA A 138 -11.46 4.88 11.60
C ALA A 138 -12.39 4.85 12.80
N ASP A 139 -13.56 4.24 12.62
CA ASP A 139 -14.48 3.93 13.71
C ASP A 139 -14.08 2.57 14.29
N VAL A 140 -13.41 2.62 15.43
CA VAL A 140 -12.94 1.44 16.15
C VAL A 140 -13.63 1.35 17.49
N ASN A 141 -14.27 0.23 17.75
CA ASN A 141 -15.01 0.00 18.98
C ASN A 141 -14.55 -1.30 19.67
N PRO A 142 -14.62 -1.37 21.01
CA PRO A 142 -14.41 -2.63 21.70
C PRO A 142 -15.55 -3.61 21.39
N ASP A 143 -15.20 -4.86 21.15
CA ASP A 143 -16.13 -5.93 20.80
C ASP A 143 -15.93 -7.17 21.68
N GLY A 144 -15.91 -6.92 23.00
CA GLY A 144 -15.84 -7.96 24.00
C GLY A 144 -14.42 -8.42 24.34
N LYS A 145 -14.39 -9.27 25.36
CA LYS A 145 -13.17 -9.97 25.80
C LYS A 145 -13.31 -11.46 25.47
N ARG A 146 -12.21 -12.07 25.09
CA ARG A 146 -12.09 -13.52 25.03
C ARG A 146 -10.78 -13.95 25.62
#